data_2ea2cafb0f25b7d7c3384321129debc4
#
_entry.id   2ea2cafb0f25b7d7c3384321129debc4
#
_cell.length_a   1.000
_cell.length_b   1.000
_cell.length_c   1.000
_cell.angle_alpha   90.00
_cell.angle_beta   90.00
_cell.angle_gamma   90.00
#
_symmetry.space_group_name_H-M   'P 1'
#
loop_
_entity.id
_entity.type
_entity.pdbx_description
1 polymer ?
#
loop_
_entity_poly.entity_id
_entity_poly.type
_entity_poly.pdbx_seq_one_letter_code
_entity_poly.pdbx_strand_id
1 'polypeptide(L)'
;VLTGQSVQSIFQGNDYWKVETNHETFSCQKLIMTTGSNPKIWEMLSEIGHSIVSPVPSLFTFNIKDNRIAALMGISAFANVKVKNTKLEASGPLLITHWGMSGPGILRLSAWGAKILAEKKYQFTIQVNWLNDSTFEETLDLLKDLKLEHSKKIISKKSPFEFPNRLWESLT
;
A
#
# COMPACT_ATOMS: atom_id res chain seq x y z
N VAL A 1 16.37 -21.88 -24.25
CA VAL A 1 16.09 -20.44 -24.11
C VAL A 1 16.73 -19.72 -25.27
N LEU A 2 15.94 -18.90 -25.97
CA LEU A 2 16.42 -18.04 -27.04
C LEU A 2 16.55 -16.63 -26.49
N THR A 3 17.70 -16.02 -26.68
CA THR A 3 17.97 -14.63 -26.23
C THR A 3 18.04 -13.71 -27.45
N GLY A 4 17.88 -12.39 -27.26
CA GLY A 4 17.91 -11.43 -28.36
C GLY A 4 16.67 -11.43 -29.24
N GLN A 5 15.64 -12.20 -28.91
CA GLN A 5 14.36 -12.26 -29.63
C GLN A 5 13.37 -11.25 -29.05
N SER A 6 13.00 -10.27 -29.83
CA SER A 6 11.96 -9.31 -29.46
C SER A 6 10.66 -9.66 -30.17
N VAL A 7 9.61 -9.98 -29.42
CA VAL A 7 8.29 -10.26 -29.97
C VAL A 7 7.71 -8.97 -30.57
N GLN A 8 7.29 -9.06 -31.83
CA GLN A 8 6.70 -7.94 -32.59
C GLN A 8 5.18 -8.08 -32.71
N SER A 9 4.68 -9.31 -32.91
CA SER A 9 3.26 -9.59 -33.03
C SER A 9 2.93 -11.01 -32.58
N ILE A 10 1.67 -11.24 -32.21
CA ILE A 10 1.10 -12.54 -31.89
C ILE A 10 -0.21 -12.73 -32.65
N PHE A 11 -0.44 -13.89 -33.17
CA PHE A 11 -1.67 -14.28 -33.85
C PHE A 11 -2.26 -15.54 -33.26
N GLN A 12 -3.56 -15.56 -33.10
CA GLN A 12 -4.31 -16.74 -32.72
C GLN A 12 -5.02 -17.31 -33.95
N GLY A 13 -4.57 -18.50 -34.40
CA GLY A 13 -5.30 -19.30 -35.37
C GLY A 13 -6.31 -20.24 -34.69
N ASN A 14 -6.97 -21.11 -35.44
CA ASN A 14 -7.97 -22.03 -34.88
C ASN A 14 -7.38 -22.97 -33.84
N ASP A 15 -6.21 -23.57 -34.14
CA ASP A 15 -5.56 -24.58 -33.28
C ASP A 15 -4.08 -24.27 -33.01
N TYR A 16 -3.61 -23.10 -33.29
CA TYR A 16 -2.23 -22.72 -33.10
C TYR A 16 -2.06 -21.22 -32.80
N TRP A 17 -0.93 -20.90 -32.22
CA TRP A 17 -0.43 -19.54 -32.07
C TRP A 17 0.75 -19.31 -32.99
N LYS A 18 0.86 -18.11 -33.54
CA LYS A 18 2.01 -17.64 -34.29
C LYS A 18 2.62 -16.46 -33.53
N VAL A 19 3.92 -16.53 -33.27
CA VAL A 19 4.67 -15.46 -32.56
C VAL A 19 5.76 -14.98 -33.52
N GLU A 20 5.66 -13.74 -33.93
CA GLU A 20 6.65 -13.09 -34.78
C GLU A 20 7.64 -12.31 -33.95
N THR A 21 8.92 -12.48 -34.20
CA THR A 21 10.01 -11.76 -33.55
C THR A 21 10.77 -10.92 -34.56
N ASN A 22 11.74 -10.18 -34.08
CA ASN A 22 12.66 -9.42 -34.95
C ASN A 22 13.56 -10.28 -35.83
N HIS A 23 13.64 -11.59 -35.61
CA HIS A 23 14.50 -12.50 -36.35
C HIS A 23 13.73 -13.60 -37.08
N GLU A 24 12.75 -14.21 -36.43
CA GLU A 24 12.05 -15.37 -36.94
C GLU A 24 10.62 -15.49 -36.42
N THR A 25 9.88 -16.44 -36.95
CA THR A 25 8.50 -16.71 -36.58
C THR A 25 8.40 -18.11 -35.95
N PHE A 26 7.73 -18.18 -34.80
CA PHE A 26 7.45 -19.43 -34.10
C PHE A 26 5.97 -19.79 -34.21
N SER A 27 5.68 -21.09 -34.31
CA SER A 27 4.32 -21.63 -34.23
C SER A 27 4.23 -22.60 -33.05
N CYS A 28 3.14 -22.50 -32.26
CA CYS A 28 2.92 -23.38 -31.11
C CYS A 28 1.42 -23.63 -30.90
N GLN A 29 1.07 -24.72 -30.24
CA GLN A 29 -0.33 -25.00 -29.86
C GLN A 29 -0.77 -24.25 -28.63
N LYS A 30 0.17 -23.93 -27.73
CA LYS A 30 -0.13 -23.19 -26.48
C LYS A 30 0.93 -22.11 -26.28
N LEU A 31 0.49 -20.91 -25.99
CA LEU A 31 1.34 -19.76 -25.68
C LEU A 31 1.18 -19.37 -24.22
N ILE A 32 2.28 -19.31 -23.47
CA ILE A 32 2.32 -18.83 -22.10
C ILE A 32 3.02 -17.48 -22.08
N MET A 33 2.33 -16.46 -21.61
CA MET A 33 2.86 -15.10 -21.54
C MET A 33 3.31 -14.79 -20.12
N THR A 34 4.62 -14.52 -19.94
CA THR A 34 5.24 -14.21 -18.65
C THR A 34 6.06 -12.92 -18.73
N THR A 35 5.53 -11.93 -19.42
CA THR A 35 6.22 -10.69 -19.83
C THR A 35 6.15 -9.57 -18.80
N GLY A 36 5.52 -9.78 -17.65
CA GLY A 36 5.32 -8.75 -16.63
C GLY A 36 4.48 -7.57 -17.14
N SER A 37 4.70 -6.39 -16.56
CA SER A 37 3.95 -5.16 -16.88
C SER A 37 4.55 -4.46 -18.10
N ASN A 38 4.28 -4.98 -19.30
CA ASN A 38 4.78 -4.42 -20.55
C ASN A 38 3.61 -3.85 -21.39
N PRO A 39 3.51 -2.53 -21.58
CA PRO A 39 2.42 -1.91 -22.36
C PRO A 39 2.31 -2.42 -23.79
N LYS A 40 3.43 -2.69 -24.48
CA LYS A 40 3.41 -3.25 -25.85
C LYS A 40 2.74 -4.61 -25.92
N ILE A 41 2.92 -5.45 -24.89
CA ILE A 41 2.25 -6.74 -24.82
C ILE A 41 0.75 -6.57 -24.57
N TRP A 42 0.35 -5.58 -23.77
CA TRP A 42 -1.08 -5.27 -23.58
C TRP A 42 -1.74 -4.79 -24.86
N GLU A 43 -1.04 -3.98 -25.67
CA GLU A 43 -1.50 -3.57 -27.00
C GLU A 43 -1.72 -4.79 -27.91
N MET A 44 -0.73 -5.69 -28.02
CA MET A 44 -0.84 -6.94 -28.79
C MET A 44 -2.01 -7.82 -28.31
N LEU A 45 -2.23 -7.90 -26.99
CA LEU A 45 -3.38 -8.64 -26.44
C LEU A 45 -4.71 -7.98 -26.81
N SER A 46 -4.76 -6.65 -26.81
CA SER A 46 -5.94 -5.91 -27.22
C SER A 46 -6.27 -6.12 -28.71
N GLU A 47 -5.25 -6.17 -29.57
CA GLU A 47 -5.39 -6.41 -31.01
C GLU A 47 -5.99 -7.79 -31.32
N ILE A 48 -5.73 -8.79 -30.49
CA ILE A 48 -6.33 -10.13 -30.62
C ILE A 48 -7.64 -10.28 -29.82
N GLY A 49 -8.25 -9.17 -29.35
CA GLY A 49 -9.60 -9.13 -28.79
C GLY A 49 -9.67 -9.22 -27.26
N HIS A 50 -8.57 -9.16 -26.53
CA HIS A 50 -8.62 -9.10 -25.06
C HIS A 50 -8.93 -7.70 -24.56
N SER A 51 -9.80 -7.60 -23.54
CA SER A 51 -10.04 -6.35 -22.83
C SER A 51 -8.92 -6.10 -21.82
N ILE A 52 -8.25 -4.96 -21.94
CA ILE A 52 -7.19 -4.56 -21.02
C ILE A 52 -7.75 -3.60 -19.97
N VAL A 53 -7.75 -4.02 -18.71
CA VAL A 53 -8.03 -3.14 -17.58
C VAL A 53 -6.73 -2.41 -17.22
N SER A 54 -6.74 -1.08 -17.31
CA SER A 54 -5.57 -0.26 -16.99
C SER A 54 -5.05 -0.56 -15.60
N PRO A 55 -3.76 -0.90 -15.45
CA PRO A 55 -3.18 -1.15 -14.16
C PRO A 55 -3.07 0.14 -13.35
N VAL A 56 -3.14 0.00 -12.04
CA VAL A 56 -2.90 1.09 -11.09
C VAL A 56 -1.80 0.68 -10.11
N PRO A 57 -1.00 1.62 -9.61
CA PRO A 57 0.00 1.35 -8.59
C PRO A 57 -0.61 0.66 -7.37
N SER A 58 0.12 -0.29 -6.80
CA SER A 58 -0.19 -0.96 -5.54
C SER A 58 1.08 -1.17 -4.72
N LEU A 59 0.96 -1.52 -3.44
CA LEU A 59 2.12 -1.73 -2.54
C LEU A 59 3.04 -0.50 -2.47
N PHE A 60 2.48 0.69 -2.31
CA PHE A 60 3.22 1.95 -2.22
C PHE A 60 3.12 2.58 -0.82
N THR A 61 4.11 3.41 -0.52
CA THR A 61 4.19 4.21 0.72
C THR A 61 3.40 5.51 0.56
N PHE A 62 2.99 6.11 1.68
CA PHE A 62 2.24 7.36 1.66
C PHE A 62 3.17 8.55 1.92
N ASN A 63 3.18 9.51 1.00
CA ASN A 63 3.83 10.78 1.20
C ASN A 63 2.93 11.69 2.05
N ILE A 64 3.41 12.10 3.22
CA ILE A 64 2.63 12.88 4.19
C ILE A 64 3.49 14.03 4.68
N LYS A 65 3.05 15.26 4.40
CA LYS A 65 3.66 16.48 4.92
C LYS A 65 2.88 16.93 6.15
N ASP A 66 3.27 16.42 7.32
CA ASP A 66 2.60 16.73 8.60
C ASP A 66 3.65 16.93 9.70
N ASN A 67 3.61 18.08 10.36
CA ASN A 67 4.55 18.42 11.42
C ASN A 67 4.46 17.49 12.64
N ARG A 68 3.31 16.86 12.86
CA ARG A 68 3.10 15.90 13.96
C ARG A 68 4.01 14.66 13.86
N ILE A 69 4.43 14.30 12.65
CA ILE A 69 5.29 13.13 12.42
C ILE A 69 6.72 13.49 12.02
N ALA A 70 7.02 14.75 11.76
CA ALA A 70 8.32 15.19 11.25
C ALA A 70 9.50 14.79 12.16
N ALA A 71 9.32 14.87 13.49
CA ALA A 71 10.35 14.48 14.47
C ALA A 71 10.35 12.98 14.82
N LEU A 72 9.47 12.18 14.20
CA LEU A 72 9.23 10.78 14.57
C LEU A 72 9.84 9.79 13.57
N MET A 73 10.66 10.24 12.65
CA MET A 73 11.32 9.39 11.66
C MET A 73 12.03 8.19 12.33
N GLY A 74 11.84 7.00 11.75
CA GLY A 74 12.38 5.73 12.23
C GLY A 74 11.54 5.05 13.30
N ILE A 75 10.48 5.69 13.81
CA ILE A 75 9.56 5.05 14.75
C ILE A 75 8.69 4.04 14.01
N SER A 76 8.63 2.84 14.57
CA SER A 76 7.72 1.78 14.16
C SER A 76 6.80 1.41 15.33
N ALA A 77 5.50 1.34 15.07
CA ALA A 77 4.50 0.89 16.03
C ALA A 77 3.34 0.19 15.31
N PHE A 78 2.65 -0.70 15.99
CA PHE A 78 1.43 -1.31 15.47
C PHE A 78 0.30 -0.27 15.50
N ALA A 79 -0.48 -0.18 14.43
CA ALA A 79 -1.59 0.77 14.33
C ALA A 79 -2.67 0.25 13.39
N ASN A 80 -3.90 0.75 13.57
CA ASN A 80 -4.95 0.69 12.56
C ASN A 80 -4.93 1.99 11.74
N VAL A 81 -4.96 1.87 10.42
CA VAL A 81 -4.96 3.01 9.49
C VAL A 81 -6.20 2.94 8.62
N LYS A 82 -6.96 4.02 8.58
CA LYS A 82 -8.18 4.16 7.79
C LYS A 82 -8.10 5.33 6.83
N VAL A 83 -8.54 5.14 5.59
CA VAL A 83 -8.71 6.24 4.62
C VAL A 83 -10.07 6.89 4.86
N LYS A 84 -10.08 8.19 5.18
CA LYS A 84 -11.32 8.95 5.44
C LYS A 84 -12.28 8.87 4.26
N ASN A 85 -13.57 8.80 4.59
CA ASN A 85 -14.68 8.72 3.62
C ASN A 85 -14.61 7.49 2.72
N THR A 86 -14.06 6.38 3.25
CA THR A 86 -14.06 5.06 2.61
C THR A 86 -14.20 3.97 3.67
N LYS A 87 -14.40 2.72 3.21
CA LYS A 87 -14.33 1.52 4.05
C LYS A 87 -12.92 0.92 4.09
N LEU A 88 -11.94 1.61 3.49
CA LEU A 88 -10.59 1.11 3.36
C LEU A 88 -9.82 1.32 4.65
N GLU A 89 -9.44 0.23 5.30
CA GLU A 89 -8.65 0.21 6.51
C GLU A 89 -7.73 -1.02 6.56
N ALA A 90 -6.64 -0.91 7.29
CA ALA A 90 -5.74 -2.02 7.55
C ALA A 90 -5.01 -1.82 8.88
N SER A 91 -4.81 -2.92 9.60
CA SER A 91 -4.00 -2.97 10.82
C SER A 91 -2.65 -3.62 10.53
N GLY A 92 -1.60 -3.17 11.20
CA GLY A 92 -0.27 -3.73 11.10
C GLY A 92 0.83 -2.77 11.54
N PRO A 93 2.09 -3.25 11.53
CA PRO A 93 3.23 -2.39 11.78
C PRO A 93 3.26 -1.21 10.80
N LEU A 94 3.36 0.00 11.34
CA LEU A 94 3.48 1.25 10.63
C LEU A 94 4.84 1.85 10.93
N LEU A 95 5.56 2.29 9.90
CA LEU A 95 6.85 2.94 10.00
C LEU A 95 6.74 4.40 9.55
N ILE A 96 7.15 5.32 10.41
CA ILE A 96 7.28 6.74 10.08
C ILE A 96 8.62 6.95 9.37
N THR A 97 8.59 7.50 8.18
CA THR A 97 9.74 7.80 7.33
C THR A 97 9.92 9.32 7.19
N HIS A 98 11.00 9.76 6.56
CA HIS A 98 11.24 11.19 6.32
C HIS A 98 10.29 11.81 5.27
N TRP A 99 9.58 11.01 4.48
CA TRP A 99 8.56 11.49 3.52
C TRP A 99 7.12 11.22 3.97
N GLY A 100 6.89 10.46 5.04
CA GLY A 100 5.54 10.12 5.49
C GLY A 100 5.47 8.77 6.20
N MET A 101 4.66 7.85 5.71
CA MET A 101 4.41 6.57 6.37
C MET A 101 4.58 5.38 5.41
N SER A 102 5.15 4.28 5.95
CA SER A 102 5.37 3.00 5.29
C SER A 102 5.07 1.86 6.27
N GLY A 103 5.57 0.67 5.96
CA GLY A 103 5.41 -0.53 6.78
C GLY A 103 4.26 -1.43 6.30
N PRO A 104 4.16 -2.65 6.82
CA PRO A 104 3.19 -3.65 6.37
C PRO A 104 1.73 -3.18 6.39
N GLY A 105 1.33 -2.39 7.39
CA GLY A 105 -0.02 -1.80 7.46
C GLY A 105 -0.32 -0.90 6.27
N ILE A 106 0.59 0.02 5.92
CA ILE A 106 0.45 0.93 4.79
C ILE A 106 0.52 0.20 3.45
N LEU A 107 1.46 -0.74 3.28
CA LEU A 107 1.60 -1.50 2.04
C LEU A 107 0.36 -2.34 1.76
N ARG A 108 -0.21 -2.99 2.79
CA ARG A 108 -1.47 -3.72 2.68
C ARG A 108 -2.64 -2.81 2.31
N LEU A 109 -2.73 -1.65 2.98
CA LEU A 109 -3.77 -0.66 2.71
C LEU A 109 -3.71 -0.16 1.26
N SER A 110 -2.51 0.16 0.77
CA SER A 110 -2.30 0.61 -0.61
C SER A 110 -2.58 -0.48 -1.65
N ALA A 111 -2.30 -1.75 -1.34
CA ALA A 111 -2.60 -2.87 -2.22
C ALA A 111 -4.11 -3.12 -2.35
N TRP A 112 -4.81 -3.23 -1.21
CA TRP A 112 -6.26 -3.46 -1.21
C TRP A 112 -7.04 -2.28 -1.71
N GLY A 113 -6.54 -1.07 -1.46
CA GLY A 113 -7.15 0.18 -1.87
C GLY A 113 -6.71 0.70 -3.23
N ALA A 114 -5.90 -0.03 -4.00
CA ALA A 114 -5.25 0.49 -5.21
C ALA A 114 -6.21 1.22 -6.16
N LYS A 115 -7.38 0.63 -6.47
CA LYS A 115 -8.40 1.25 -7.34
C LYS A 115 -9.04 2.48 -6.68
N ILE A 116 -9.44 2.38 -5.42
CA ILE A 116 -10.07 3.47 -4.65
C ILE A 116 -9.11 4.68 -4.55
N LEU A 117 -7.83 4.41 -4.30
CA LEU A 117 -6.81 5.45 -4.18
C LEU A 117 -6.48 6.09 -5.54
N ALA A 118 -6.52 5.32 -6.62
CA ALA A 118 -6.39 5.84 -7.98
C ALA A 118 -7.58 6.74 -8.37
N GLU A 119 -8.82 6.36 -8.06
CA GLU A 119 -10.02 7.19 -8.25
C GLU A 119 -9.94 8.52 -7.50
N LYS A 120 -9.33 8.51 -6.30
CA LYS A 120 -9.02 9.72 -5.53
C LYS A 120 -7.81 10.50 -6.05
N LYS A 121 -7.23 10.10 -7.19
CA LYS A 121 -6.01 10.69 -7.77
C LYS A 121 -4.85 10.74 -6.76
N TYR A 122 -4.78 9.73 -5.87
CA TYR A 122 -3.78 9.59 -4.79
C TYR A 122 -3.76 10.78 -3.80
N GLN A 123 -4.88 11.51 -3.70
CA GLN A 123 -5.06 12.60 -2.72
C GLN A 123 -6.16 12.21 -1.73
N PHE A 124 -5.76 11.93 -0.51
CA PHE A 124 -6.65 11.45 0.53
C PHE A 124 -6.10 11.75 1.93
N THR A 125 -6.98 11.71 2.92
CA THR A 125 -6.62 11.84 4.32
C THR A 125 -6.69 10.48 4.98
N ILE A 126 -5.69 10.15 5.80
CA ILE A 126 -5.72 8.98 6.67
C ILE A 126 -5.99 9.36 8.12
N GLN A 127 -6.57 8.43 8.83
CA GLN A 127 -6.68 8.40 10.28
C GLN A 127 -5.83 7.25 10.79
N VAL A 128 -4.99 7.51 11.79
CA VAL A 128 -4.15 6.49 12.43
C VAL A 128 -4.62 6.32 13.87
N ASN A 129 -5.05 5.10 14.20
CA ASN A 129 -5.30 4.70 15.58
C ASN A 129 -4.12 3.90 16.10
N TRP A 130 -3.31 4.51 16.96
CA TRP A 130 -2.13 3.90 17.55
C TRP A 130 -2.45 2.86 18.64
N LEU A 131 -3.70 2.84 19.10
CA LEU A 131 -4.22 1.85 20.05
C LEU A 131 -5.01 0.73 19.35
N ASN A 132 -4.76 0.57 18.05
CA ASN A 132 -5.35 -0.46 17.20
C ASN A 132 -6.88 -0.36 17.13
N ASP A 133 -7.59 -1.28 17.74
CA ASP A 133 -9.05 -1.36 17.65
C ASP A 133 -9.77 -0.66 18.82
N SER A 134 -9.03 -0.02 19.74
CA SER A 134 -9.64 0.70 20.87
C SER A 134 -10.50 1.89 20.39
N THR A 135 -11.68 2.00 20.92
CA THR A 135 -12.59 3.11 20.66
C THR A 135 -12.15 4.38 21.40
N PHE A 136 -12.76 5.50 21.06
CA PHE A 136 -12.51 6.76 21.76
C PHE A 136 -12.93 6.68 23.24
N GLU A 137 -14.09 6.08 23.53
CA GLU A 137 -14.64 5.91 24.86
C GLU A 137 -13.74 5.04 25.73
N GLU A 138 -13.34 3.86 25.24
CA GLU A 138 -12.40 2.97 25.93
C GLU A 138 -11.06 3.65 26.21
N THR A 139 -10.53 4.38 25.23
CA THR A 139 -9.27 5.11 25.39
C THR A 139 -9.41 6.21 26.42
N LEU A 140 -10.51 6.97 26.39
CA LEU A 140 -10.77 8.05 27.33
C LEU A 140 -10.87 7.56 28.78
N ASP A 141 -11.59 6.45 28.99
CA ASP A 141 -11.76 5.88 30.33
C ASP A 141 -10.44 5.32 30.86
N LEU A 142 -9.68 4.62 30.02
CA LEU A 142 -8.33 4.17 30.38
C LEU A 142 -7.42 5.34 30.78
N LEU A 143 -7.44 6.45 30.03
CA LEU A 143 -6.63 7.62 30.35
C LEU A 143 -7.09 8.33 31.63
N LYS A 144 -8.38 8.33 31.96
CA LYS A 144 -8.92 8.86 33.24
C LYS A 144 -8.42 8.00 34.41
N ASP A 145 -8.48 6.68 34.29
CA ASP A 145 -8.03 5.74 35.33
C ASP A 145 -6.52 5.90 35.58
N LEU A 146 -5.73 5.97 34.52
CA LEU A 146 -4.28 6.23 34.61
C LEU A 146 -3.97 7.58 35.26
N LYS A 147 -4.78 8.62 34.99
CA LYS A 147 -4.63 9.93 35.63
C LYS A 147 -4.92 9.88 37.14
N LEU A 148 -5.89 9.11 37.57
CA LEU A 148 -6.19 8.90 39.00
C LEU A 148 -5.06 8.14 39.69
N GLU A 149 -4.61 7.04 39.11
CA GLU A 149 -3.54 6.20 39.63
C GLU A 149 -2.19 6.95 39.70
N HIS A 150 -1.92 7.80 38.71
CA HIS A 150 -0.63 8.47 38.54
C HIS A 150 -0.71 10.00 38.61
N SER A 151 -1.59 10.53 39.47
CA SER A 151 -1.89 11.97 39.58
C SER A 151 -0.69 12.90 39.76
N LYS A 152 0.43 12.39 40.29
CA LYS A 152 1.68 13.15 40.52
C LYS A 152 2.71 13.00 39.40
N LYS A 153 2.46 12.19 38.36
CA LYS A 153 3.40 11.96 37.26
C LYS A 153 3.08 12.84 36.05
N ILE A 154 4.11 13.29 35.37
CA ILE A 154 3.96 14.00 34.09
C ILE A 154 3.61 12.95 33.02
N ILE A 155 2.45 13.11 32.39
CA ILE A 155 1.86 12.13 31.46
C ILE A 155 2.77 11.87 30.24
N SER A 156 3.44 12.88 29.72
CA SER A 156 4.27 12.75 28.51
C SER A 156 5.56 11.97 28.71
N LYS A 157 6.08 11.83 29.95
CA LYS A 157 7.41 11.22 30.20
C LYS A 157 7.45 9.73 29.98
N LYS A 158 6.36 9.01 30.12
CA LYS A 158 6.32 7.56 29.98
C LYS A 158 5.01 7.12 29.37
N SER A 159 5.11 6.43 28.23
CA SER A 159 3.92 5.82 27.61
C SER A 159 3.33 4.75 28.52
N PRO A 160 2.01 4.77 28.75
CA PRO A 160 1.31 3.65 29.37
C PRO A 160 1.01 2.52 28.37
N PHE A 161 1.31 2.73 27.09
CA PHE A 161 1.04 1.81 26.00
C PHE A 161 2.34 1.20 25.43
N GLU A 162 2.20 0.10 24.68
CA GLU A 162 3.31 -0.63 24.07
C GLU A 162 3.86 0.02 22.79
N PHE A 163 4.03 1.33 22.79
CA PHE A 163 4.69 2.02 21.67
C PHE A 163 5.78 2.98 22.17
N PRO A 164 6.73 3.39 21.31
CA PRO A 164 7.88 4.19 21.70
C PRO A 164 7.52 5.50 22.42
N ASN A 165 8.25 5.82 23.48
CA ASN A 165 8.00 7.04 24.27
C ASN A 165 8.02 8.32 23.41
N ARG A 166 8.88 8.42 22.39
CA ARG A 166 8.91 9.55 21.46
C ARG A 166 7.57 9.75 20.73
N LEU A 167 6.90 8.64 20.38
CA LEU A 167 5.55 8.73 19.78
C LEU A 167 4.56 9.24 20.80
N TRP A 168 4.61 8.72 22.03
CA TRP A 168 3.74 9.16 23.12
C TRP A 168 3.92 10.64 23.46
N GLU A 169 5.15 11.12 23.59
CA GLU A 169 5.48 12.53 23.82
C GLU A 169 4.92 13.45 22.72
N SER A 170 4.84 12.97 21.48
CA SER A 170 4.28 13.73 20.37
C SER A 170 2.75 13.74 20.35
N LEU A 171 2.10 12.79 21.00
CA LEU A 171 0.64 12.66 21.06
C LEU A 171 0.03 13.40 22.26
N THR A 172 0.86 13.75 23.29
CA THR A 172 0.46 14.40 24.54
C THR A 172 0.97 15.82 24.67
#